data_55928072fbc309215869bb62c480fc45
#
_entry.id   55928072fbc309215869bb62c480fc45
#
_cell.length_a   1.000
_cell.length_b   1.000
_cell.length_c   1.000
_cell.angle_alpha   90.00
_cell.angle_beta   90.00
_cell.angle_gamma   90.00
#
_symmetry.space_group_name_H-M   'P 1'
#
loop_
_entity.id
_entity.type
_entity.pdbx_description
1 polymer ?
#
loop_
_entity_poly.entity_id
_entity_poly.type
_entity_poly.pdbx_seq_one_letter_code
_entity_poly.pdbx_strand_id
1 'polypeptide(L)'
;MEKDVMLAPWIFWNVCETLQYEPEVDLFASYEHHQLLAYLSPDKCDFEAIACNAFKYGWHPRVAFYVNPLWSLKNLVLQEIEAEGATVLLVTPKWTDHPWYPMLKT
;
A
#
# COMPACT_ATOMS: atom_id res chain seq x y z
N MET A 1 9.09 14.56 11.96
CA MET A 1 8.36 13.29 12.11
C MET A 1 7.56 13.00 10.86
N GLU A 2 7.71 11.82 10.35
CA GLU A 2 7.01 11.39 9.16
C GLU A 2 5.53 11.14 9.45
N LYS A 3 4.65 11.59 8.56
CA LYS A 3 3.21 11.43 8.73
C LYS A 3 2.69 10.29 7.87
N ASP A 4 1.73 9.56 8.41
CA ASP A 4 0.93 8.60 7.67
C ASP A 4 -0.02 9.38 6.76
N VAL A 5 0.18 9.27 5.45
CA VAL A 5 -0.62 10.00 4.46
C VAL A 5 -1.53 9.01 3.73
N MET A 6 -2.82 9.30 3.79
CA MET A 6 -3.83 8.46 3.16
C MET A 6 -4.51 9.22 2.01
N LEU A 7 -4.68 8.55 0.87
CA LEU A 7 -5.52 9.10 -0.19
C LEU A 7 -6.97 9.16 0.29
N ALA A 8 -7.70 10.21 -0.10
CA ALA A 8 -9.14 10.22 0.11
C ALA A 8 -9.76 8.98 -0.54
N PRO A 9 -10.72 8.30 0.10
CA PRO A 9 -11.29 7.06 -0.46
C PRO A 9 -11.83 7.21 -1.87
N TRP A 10 -12.45 8.33 -2.20
CA TRP A 10 -12.99 8.55 -3.54
C TRP A 10 -11.88 8.67 -4.59
N ILE A 11 -10.72 9.20 -4.22
CA ILE A 11 -9.55 9.27 -5.11
C ILE A 11 -9.00 7.86 -5.34
N PHE A 12 -8.87 7.09 -4.27
CA PHE A 12 -8.41 5.71 -4.34
C PHE A 12 -9.27 4.88 -5.30
N TRP A 13 -10.59 4.90 -5.11
CA TRP A 13 -11.49 4.11 -5.95
C TRP A 13 -11.50 4.60 -7.39
N ASN A 14 -11.38 5.92 -7.61
CA ASN A 14 -11.31 6.49 -8.96
C ASN A 14 -10.05 6.04 -9.70
N VAL A 15 -8.91 6.02 -9.01
CA VAL A 15 -7.66 5.52 -9.58
C VAL A 15 -7.77 4.04 -9.93
N CYS A 16 -8.31 3.23 -9.03
CA CYS A 16 -8.51 1.80 -9.27
C CYS A 16 -9.39 1.55 -10.49
N GLU A 17 -10.48 2.30 -10.62
CA GLU A 17 -11.36 2.20 -11.77
C GLU A 17 -10.66 2.60 -13.07
N THR A 18 -9.94 3.71 -13.05
CA THR A 18 -9.21 4.20 -14.22
C THR A 18 -8.15 3.21 -14.69
N LEU A 19 -7.42 2.58 -13.77
CA LEU A 19 -6.39 1.60 -14.08
C LEU A 19 -6.95 0.19 -14.26
N GLN A 20 -8.24 -0.01 -14.04
CA GLN A 20 -8.88 -1.33 -14.07
C GLN A 20 -8.15 -2.32 -13.15
N TYR A 21 -7.78 -1.84 -11.96
CA TYR A 21 -7.05 -2.61 -10.96
C TYR A 21 -7.94 -2.88 -9.75
N GLU A 22 -8.04 -4.14 -9.36
CA GLU A 22 -8.85 -4.57 -8.22
C GLU A 22 -7.94 -5.06 -7.09
N PRO A 23 -7.46 -4.17 -6.21
CA PRO A 23 -6.57 -4.58 -5.13
C PRO A 23 -7.32 -5.42 -4.10
N GLU A 24 -6.60 -6.38 -3.54
CA GLU A 24 -7.16 -7.33 -2.58
C GLU A 24 -6.68 -7.04 -1.16
N VAL A 25 -5.46 -6.54 -0.99
CA VAL A 25 -4.85 -6.33 0.32
C VAL A 25 -4.13 -4.98 0.36
N ASP A 26 -4.38 -4.23 1.44
CA ASP A 26 -3.72 -2.97 1.75
C ASP A 26 -2.57 -3.27 2.70
N LEU A 27 -1.33 -3.20 2.20
CA LEU A 27 -0.16 -3.69 2.93
C LEU A 27 0.36 -2.73 4.01
N PHE A 28 0.13 -1.43 3.87
CA PHE A 28 0.65 -0.42 4.80
C PHE A 28 -0.50 0.43 5.31
N ALA A 29 -1.27 -0.13 6.21
CA ALA A 29 -2.49 0.47 6.70
C ALA A 29 -2.54 0.50 8.22
N SER A 30 -3.63 0.99 8.75
CA SER A 30 -3.93 0.99 10.17
C SER A 30 -5.43 0.87 10.36
N TYR A 31 -5.86 0.65 11.59
CA TYR A 31 -7.29 0.62 11.90
C TYR A 31 -7.98 1.91 11.44
N GLU A 32 -7.34 3.05 11.65
CA GLU A 32 -7.90 4.36 11.29
C GLU A 32 -7.76 4.67 9.80
N HIS A 33 -6.74 4.11 9.15
CA HIS A 33 -6.41 4.45 7.76
C HIS A 33 -6.16 3.17 6.95
N HIS A 34 -7.24 2.59 6.42
CA HIS A 34 -7.14 1.49 5.46
C HIS A 34 -8.15 1.67 4.35
N GLN A 35 -7.77 1.34 3.13
CA GLN A 35 -8.64 1.46 1.96
C GLN A 35 -9.46 0.19 1.73
N LEU A 36 -8.96 -0.96 2.18
CA LEU A 36 -9.57 -2.27 1.95
C LEU A 36 -9.88 -2.94 3.26
N LEU A 37 -10.87 -3.84 3.25
CA LEU A 37 -11.20 -4.63 4.44
C LEU A 37 -10.05 -5.55 4.84
N ALA A 38 -9.36 -6.12 3.86
CA ALA A 38 -8.15 -6.91 4.14
C ALA A 38 -6.94 -5.98 4.13
N TYR A 39 -6.33 -5.80 5.30
CA TYR A 39 -5.18 -4.92 5.43
C TYR A 39 -4.20 -5.44 6.47
N LEU A 40 -2.94 -5.00 6.35
CA LEU A 40 -1.91 -5.24 7.33
C LEU A 40 -1.62 -3.93 8.08
N SER A 41 -1.33 -4.05 9.37
CA SER A 41 -1.03 -2.91 10.23
C SER A 41 0.24 -3.18 11.01
N PRO A 42 1.09 -2.18 11.27
CA PRO A 42 2.24 -2.38 12.16
C PRO A 42 1.85 -2.56 13.62
N ASP A 43 0.62 -2.22 13.99
CA ASP A 43 0.13 -2.34 15.35
C ASP A 43 -0.33 -3.76 15.65
N LYS A 44 0.37 -4.42 16.58
CA LYS A 44 0.05 -5.78 17.00
C LYS A 44 -1.30 -5.90 17.69
N CYS A 45 -1.84 -4.79 18.20
CA CYS A 45 -3.13 -4.74 18.88
C CYS A 45 -4.30 -4.45 17.94
N ASP A 46 -4.03 -4.33 16.66
CA ASP A 46 -5.06 -4.12 15.64
C ASP A 46 -5.66 -5.46 15.24
N PHE A 47 -6.76 -5.84 15.91
CA PHE A 47 -7.42 -7.13 15.70
C PHE A 47 -8.22 -7.20 14.39
N GLU A 48 -8.48 -6.07 13.77
CA GLU A 48 -9.15 -6.04 12.45
C GLU A 48 -8.17 -6.29 11.30
N ALA A 49 -6.88 -6.11 11.53
CA ALA A 49 -5.86 -6.38 10.53
C ALA A 49 -5.65 -7.89 10.38
N ILE A 50 -5.38 -8.33 9.14
CA ILE A 50 -5.11 -9.75 8.88
C ILE A 50 -3.73 -10.18 9.37
N ALA A 51 -2.80 -9.25 9.50
CA ALA A 51 -1.46 -9.50 10.03
C ALA A 51 -0.79 -8.18 10.41
N CYS A 52 0.33 -8.29 11.14
CA CYS A 52 1.14 -7.13 11.46
C CYS A 52 2.45 -7.17 10.72
N ASN A 53 3.08 -6.28 10.20
CA ASN A 53 4.38 -6.26 9.52
C ASN A 53 4.34 -6.87 8.12
N ALA A 54 4.17 -6.00 7.14
CA ALA A 54 4.07 -6.38 5.74
C ALA A 54 5.33 -7.08 5.20
N PHE A 55 6.51 -6.80 5.75
CA PHE A 55 7.77 -7.39 5.28
C PHE A 55 8.02 -8.80 5.80
N LYS A 56 7.23 -9.25 6.75
CA LYS A 56 7.37 -10.59 7.31
C LYS A 56 6.83 -11.67 6.38
N TYR A 57 5.91 -11.32 5.51
CA TYR A 57 5.22 -12.27 4.63
C TYR A 57 5.60 -11.99 3.17
N GLY A 58 5.61 -13.04 2.36
CA GLY A 58 5.87 -12.87 0.93
C GLY A 58 4.74 -12.12 0.22
N TRP A 59 5.10 -11.30 -0.75
CA TRP A 59 4.12 -10.59 -1.58
C TRP A 59 3.88 -11.39 -2.86
N HIS A 60 3.02 -12.40 -2.74
CA HIS A 60 2.79 -13.34 -3.82
C HIS A 60 2.34 -12.66 -5.12
N PRO A 61 2.95 -12.99 -6.28
CA PRO A 61 2.66 -12.28 -7.54
C PRO A 61 1.22 -12.43 -8.05
N ARG A 62 0.46 -13.40 -7.52
CA ARG A 62 -0.94 -13.58 -7.92
C ARG A 62 -1.94 -12.76 -7.09
N VAL A 63 -1.45 -12.07 -6.08
CA VAL A 63 -2.30 -11.23 -5.25
C VAL A 63 -2.13 -9.78 -5.69
N ALA A 64 -3.21 -9.06 -5.81
CA ALA A 64 -3.18 -7.65 -6.16
C ALA A 64 -3.08 -6.82 -4.89
N PHE A 65 -1.98 -6.10 -4.70
CA PHE A 65 -1.72 -5.32 -3.51
C PHE A 65 -1.92 -3.83 -3.74
N TYR A 66 -2.36 -3.14 -2.69
CA TYR A 66 -2.31 -1.69 -2.59
C TYR A 66 -1.21 -1.33 -1.59
N VAL A 67 -0.30 -0.44 -1.99
CA VAL A 67 0.91 -0.14 -1.22
C VAL A 67 1.08 1.38 -1.10
N ASN A 68 0.80 1.92 0.08
CA ASN A 68 1.01 3.33 0.41
C ASN A 68 1.89 3.40 1.66
N PRO A 69 3.21 3.18 1.51
CA PRO A 69 4.10 3.10 2.67
C PRO A 69 4.51 4.48 3.16
N LEU A 70 5.02 4.54 4.38
CA LEU A 70 5.79 5.70 4.82
C LEU A 70 6.97 5.89 3.87
N TRP A 71 7.29 7.14 3.55
CA TRP A 71 8.34 7.43 2.57
C TRP A 71 9.69 6.84 2.96
N SER A 72 9.99 6.76 4.26
CA SER A 72 11.22 6.14 4.75
C SER A 72 11.35 4.66 4.39
N LEU A 73 10.24 3.98 4.09
CA LEU A 73 10.23 2.57 3.73
C LEU A 73 10.32 2.33 2.23
N LYS A 74 10.38 3.38 1.43
CA LYS A 74 10.31 3.29 -0.04
C LYS A 74 11.31 2.28 -0.62
N ASN A 75 12.57 2.34 -0.20
CA ASN A 75 13.60 1.47 -0.77
C ASN A 75 13.37 0.00 -0.44
N LEU A 76 12.92 -0.29 0.79
CA LEU A 76 12.57 -1.64 1.20
C LEU A 76 11.38 -2.16 0.40
N VAL A 77 10.39 -1.30 0.16
CA VAL A 77 9.21 -1.64 -0.63
C VAL A 77 9.60 -1.99 -2.06
N LEU A 78 10.42 -1.16 -2.69
CA LEU A 78 10.84 -1.40 -4.08
C LEU A 78 11.65 -2.68 -4.21
N GLN A 79 12.53 -2.96 -3.23
CA GLN A 79 13.29 -4.21 -3.21
C GLN A 79 12.36 -5.43 -3.11
N GLU A 80 11.34 -5.33 -2.25
CA GLU A 80 10.39 -6.43 -2.07
C GLU A 80 9.57 -6.68 -3.32
N ILE A 81 9.12 -5.61 -3.98
CA ILE A 81 8.37 -5.73 -5.24
C ILE A 81 9.21 -6.46 -6.29
N GLU A 82 10.46 -6.09 -6.45
CA GLU A 82 11.35 -6.72 -7.42
C GLU A 82 11.67 -8.17 -7.06
N ALA A 83 11.96 -8.43 -5.78
CA ALA A 83 12.34 -9.77 -5.32
C ALA A 83 11.20 -10.77 -5.48
N GLU A 84 9.97 -10.36 -5.22
CA GLU A 84 8.79 -11.22 -5.26
C GLU A 84 8.06 -11.22 -6.61
N GLY A 85 8.38 -10.29 -7.49
CA GLY A 85 7.62 -10.11 -8.72
C GLY A 85 6.19 -9.67 -8.45
N ALA A 86 5.99 -8.90 -7.38
CA ALA A 86 4.65 -8.53 -6.91
C ALA A 86 3.97 -7.54 -7.85
N THR A 87 2.64 -7.63 -7.91
CA THR A 87 1.80 -6.64 -8.59
C THR A 87 1.21 -5.71 -7.53
N VAL A 88 1.48 -4.42 -7.66
CA VAL A 88 1.06 -3.44 -6.65
C VAL A 88 0.55 -2.16 -7.30
N LEU A 89 -0.41 -1.51 -6.65
CA LEU A 89 -0.71 -0.11 -6.87
C LEU A 89 0.05 0.67 -5.81
N LEU A 90 1.11 1.33 -6.22
CA LEU A 90 2.03 2.02 -5.33
C LEU A 90 1.72 3.51 -5.31
N VAL A 91 1.55 4.06 -4.10
CA VAL A 91 1.37 5.49 -3.89
C VAL A 91 2.67 6.08 -3.40
N THR A 92 3.19 7.07 -4.12
CA THR A 92 4.45 7.74 -3.78
C THR A 92 4.24 9.24 -3.75
N PRO A 93 5.09 10.00 -3.04
CA PRO A 93 5.03 11.43 -3.13
C PRO A 93 5.39 11.88 -4.54
N LYS A 94 4.71 12.89 -5.02
CA LYS A 94 5.04 13.53 -6.27
C LYS A 94 6.37 14.27 -6.11
N TRP A 95 7.21 14.16 -7.10
CA TRP A 95 8.61 14.61 -7.02
C TRP A 95 8.80 16.05 -6.56
N THR A 96 7.90 16.97 -6.99
CA THR A 96 8.11 18.41 -6.74
C THR A 96 7.27 18.99 -5.63
N ASP A 97 6.09 18.42 -5.32
CA ASP A 97 5.09 19.09 -4.48
C ASP A 97 4.62 18.30 -3.28
N HIS A 98 5.17 17.13 -3.06
CA HIS A 98 4.81 16.23 -1.97
C HIS A 98 3.35 15.70 -1.92
N PRO A 99 2.44 15.96 -2.87
CA PRO A 99 1.23 15.14 -2.88
C PRO A 99 1.60 13.72 -3.25
N TRP A 100 0.88 12.75 -2.70
CA TRP A 100 1.11 11.35 -3.02
C TRP A 100 0.64 11.05 -4.45
N TYR A 101 1.38 10.24 -5.13
CA TYR A 101 1.17 9.95 -6.54
C TYR A 101 1.03 8.44 -6.73
N PRO A 102 -0.15 7.95 -7.18
CA PRO A 102 -0.33 6.52 -7.38
C PRO A 102 0.30 6.04 -8.69
N MET A 103 0.87 4.84 -8.68
CA MET A 103 1.36 4.17 -9.86
C MET A 103 1.18 2.67 -9.75
N LEU A 104 0.90 2.01 -10.87
CA LEU A 104 0.82 0.56 -10.94
C LEU A 104 2.21 -0.01 -11.25
N LYS A 105 2.65 -0.95 -10.42
CA LYS A 105 3.89 -1.69 -10.60
C LYS A 105 3.59 -3.18 -10.78
N THR A 106 4.25 -3.79 -11.71
CA THR A 106 4.16 -5.24 -11.93
C THR A 106 5.54 -5.86 -12.02
#